data_1e9a158999a07d811c299fc9a5f9e512
#
_entry.id   1e9a158999a07d811c299fc9a5f9e512
#
_cell.length_a   1.000
_cell.length_b   1.000
_cell.length_c   1.000
_cell.angle_alpha   90.00
_cell.angle_beta   90.00
_cell.angle_gamma   90.00
#
_symmetry.space_group_name_H-M   'P 1'
#
loop_
_entity.id
_entity.type
_entity.pdbx_description
1 polymer ?
#
loop_
_entity_poly.entity_id
_entity_poly.type
_entity_poly.pdbx_seq_one_letter_code
_entity_poly.pdbx_strand_id
1 'polypeptide(L)'
;MENKQQHRWVLYILLVIISIFMLFPVLWVISSSLKPSTELFAWPPSIFPNEITLNNYISAFQNANFGRYLFNTVFVTITATIITLIINTMAGYALAKYRFRGSTIILVFFLSTLMIPLEALMIPMFIVLKNLGLYNTLWGVIIPPAATPTGVFLVRQYIMSIPDEMIEAAKIDGASDWKIFVRLILPLAKPILATLTIFSLMWRWQDYIWPLIAISDSNLYTLELALANFVGEYSVDWGPLLAMAVLTMIPLITVFLLFQRFFIRGIMMSGMKD
;
A
#
# COMPACT_ATOMS: atom_id res chain seq x y z
N MET A 1 -17.71 19.95 37.36
CA MET A 1 -17.13 20.26 36.02
C MET A 1 -15.60 20.20 36.01
N GLU A 2 -14.93 20.55 37.10
CA GLU A 2 -13.45 20.50 37.23
C GLU A 2 -12.82 19.12 36.99
N ASN A 3 -13.42 18.05 37.48
CA ASN A 3 -12.88 16.69 37.39
C ASN A 3 -12.80 16.17 35.92
N LYS A 4 -13.73 16.60 35.04
CA LYS A 4 -13.69 16.26 33.61
C LYS A 4 -12.59 16.99 32.84
N GLN A 5 -12.19 18.16 33.31
CA GLN A 5 -11.16 18.98 32.67
C GLN A 5 -9.77 18.49 33.05
N GLN A 6 -9.55 18.06 34.30
CA GLN A 6 -8.30 17.44 34.75
C GLN A 6 -8.03 16.12 34.03
N HIS A 7 -9.04 15.25 33.82
CA HIS A 7 -8.88 14.01 33.06
C HIS A 7 -8.48 14.26 31.59
N ARG A 8 -8.95 15.35 30.99
CA ARG A 8 -8.54 15.72 29.62
C ARG A 8 -7.08 16.10 29.53
N TRP A 9 -6.54 16.86 30.47
CA TRP A 9 -5.12 17.23 30.47
C TRP A 9 -4.21 16.00 30.62
N VAL A 10 -4.57 15.09 31.51
CA VAL A 10 -3.84 13.81 31.67
C VAL A 10 -3.84 13.00 30.38
N LEU A 11 -4.99 12.91 29.70
CA LEU A 11 -5.09 12.23 28.41
C LEU A 11 -4.23 12.91 27.33
N TYR A 12 -4.20 14.23 27.26
CA TYR A 12 -3.35 14.95 26.30
C TYR A 12 -1.87 14.73 26.59
N ILE A 13 -1.45 14.76 27.84
CA ILE A 13 -0.05 14.49 28.23
C ILE A 13 0.33 13.05 27.82
N LEU A 14 -0.50 12.08 28.14
CA LEU A 14 -0.27 10.68 27.73
C LEU A 14 -0.19 10.54 26.20
N LEU A 15 -1.09 11.17 25.46
CA LEU A 15 -1.06 11.15 24.00
C LEU A 15 0.22 11.78 23.45
N VAL A 16 0.69 12.88 24.01
CA VAL A 16 1.95 13.53 23.60
C VAL A 16 3.14 12.62 23.88
N ILE A 17 3.20 12.02 25.07
CA ILE A 17 4.30 11.09 25.43
C ILE A 17 4.32 9.89 24.48
N ILE A 18 3.17 9.27 24.24
CA ILE A 18 3.06 8.13 23.31
C ILE A 18 3.47 8.56 21.90
N SER A 19 3.03 9.75 21.44
CA SER A 19 3.39 10.26 20.13
C SER A 19 4.90 10.49 19.97
N ILE A 20 5.56 11.08 20.99
CA ILE A 20 7.01 11.27 21.00
C ILE A 20 7.72 9.91 20.94
N PHE A 21 7.28 8.94 21.74
CA PHE A 21 7.86 7.60 21.75
C PHE A 21 7.71 6.90 20.40
N MET A 22 6.55 7.01 19.76
CA MET A 22 6.29 6.43 18.43
C MET A 22 7.07 7.13 17.32
N LEU A 23 7.28 8.43 17.41
CA LEU A 23 8.02 9.20 16.41
C LEU A 23 9.55 9.08 16.57
N PHE A 24 10.03 8.69 17.76
CA PHE A 24 11.46 8.62 18.06
C PHE A 24 12.25 7.77 17.06
N PRO A 25 11.84 6.53 16.68
CA PRO A 25 12.60 5.76 15.69
C PRO A 25 12.70 6.46 14.32
N VAL A 26 11.63 7.12 13.90
CA VAL A 26 11.60 7.85 12.62
C VAL A 26 12.54 9.06 12.67
N LEU A 27 12.48 9.84 13.76
CA LEU A 27 13.37 10.98 13.98
C LEU A 27 14.85 10.55 14.08
N TRP A 28 15.09 9.38 14.69
CA TRP A 28 16.43 8.79 14.75
C TRP A 28 16.96 8.44 13.35
N VAL A 29 16.16 7.80 12.51
CA VAL A 29 16.54 7.46 11.13
C VAL A 29 16.82 8.73 10.32
N ILE A 30 15.95 9.75 10.41
CA ILE A 30 16.14 11.05 9.75
C ILE A 30 17.43 11.72 10.23
N SER A 31 17.65 11.78 11.52
CA SER A 31 18.86 12.35 12.09
C SER A 31 20.12 11.59 11.63
N SER A 32 20.07 10.26 11.68
CA SER A 32 21.19 9.41 11.29
C SER A 32 21.52 9.48 9.81
N SER A 33 20.52 9.68 8.93
CA SER A 33 20.72 9.85 7.49
C SER A 33 21.54 11.10 7.13
N LEU A 34 21.59 12.08 8.05
CA LEU A 34 22.34 13.33 7.90
C LEU A 34 23.74 13.28 8.55
N LYS A 35 24.13 12.16 9.17
CA LYS A 35 25.43 12.00 9.80
C LYS A 35 26.50 11.45 8.83
N PRO A 36 27.75 11.86 8.94
CA PRO A 36 28.85 11.18 8.25
C PRO A 36 29.01 9.74 8.77
N SER A 37 29.53 8.84 7.93
CA SER A 37 29.69 7.42 8.27
C SER A 37 30.52 7.19 9.55
N THR A 38 31.46 8.09 9.85
CA THR A 38 32.29 8.06 11.07
C THR A 38 31.51 8.32 12.34
N GLU A 39 30.40 9.05 12.27
CA GLU A 39 29.53 9.38 13.41
C GLU A 39 28.41 8.35 13.64
N LEU A 40 28.02 7.59 12.61
CA LEU A 40 26.92 6.64 12.72
C LEU A 40 27.11 5.59 13.83
N PHE A 41 28.34 5.17 14.06
CA PHE A 41 28.72 4.15 15.06
C PHE A 41 29.58 4.71 16.20
N ALA A 42 29.65 6.04 16.34
CA ALA A 42 30.39 6.67 17.43
C ALA A 42 29.75 6.36 18.79
N TRP A 43 30.60 6.21 19.79
CA TRP A 43 30.16 6.01 21.17
C TRP A 43 30.64 7.18 22.06
N PRO A 44 29.77 7.83 22.86
CA PRO A 44 28.31 7.57 22.98
C PRO A 44 27.53 8.02 21.72
N PRO A 45 26.39 7.37 21.42
CA PRO A 45 25.58 7.74 20.24
C PRO A 45 24.96 9.12 20.43
N SER A 46 25.15 10.00 19.46
CA SER A 46 24.51 11.33 19.43
C SER A 46 23.09 11.22 18.85
N ILE A 47 22.13 11.97 19.41
CA ILE A 47 20.76 12.06 18.85
C ILE A 47 20.76 12.95 17.61
N PHE A 48 21.45 14.09 17.68
CA PHE A 48 21.60 15.02 16.56
C PHE A 48 22.97 14.89 15.92
N PRO A 49 23.10 15.13 14.59
CA PRO A 49 24.40 15.14 13.94
C PRO A 49 25.28 16.27 14.51
N ASN A 50 26.54 15.98 14.80
CA ASN A 50 27.54 17.00 15.13
C ASN A 50 27.93 17.76 13.85
N GLU A 51 28.01 17.05 12.74
CA GLU A 51 28.23 17.59 11.41
C GLU A 51 27.14 17.11 10.46
N ILE A 52 26.41 18.06 9.85
CA ILE A 52 25.35 17.74 8.89
C ILE A 52 25.97 17.51 7.53
N THR A 53 25.72 16.33 6.95
CA THR A 53 26.14 15.99 5.59
C THR A 53 24.98 15.54 4.72
N LEU A 54 25.00 15.91 3.44
CA LEU A 54 24.09 15.40 2.42
C LEU A 54 24.75 14.34 1.52
N ASN A 55 25.98 13.94 1.82
CA ASN A 55 26.72 12.97 1.03
C ASN A 55 26.02 11.61 0.95
N ASN A 56 25.31 11.20 2.01
CA ASN A 56 24.53 9.98 2.03
C ASN A 56 23.42 10.00 0.95
N TYR A 57 22.74 11.14 0.81
CA TYR A 57 21.71 11.33 -0.22
C TYR A 57 22.32 11.38 -1.63
N ILE A 58 23.43 12.08 -1.81
CA ILE A 58 24.15 12.14 -3.09
C ILE A 58 24.60 10.73 -3.50
N SER A 59 25.18 9.97 -2.58
CA SER A 59 25.60 8.58 -2.82
C SER A 59 24.42 7.67 -3.14
N ALA A 60 23.29 7.84 -2.48
CA ALA A 60 22.06 7.10 -2.78
C ALA A 60 21.60 7.31 -4.23
N PHE A 61 21.63 8.54 -4.73
CA PHE A 61 21.24 8.83 -6.11
C PHE A 61 22.27 8.41 -7.16
N GLN A 62 23.57 8.62 -6.88
CA GLN A 62 24.64 8.41 -7.86
C GLN A 62 25.09 6.94 -7.92
N ASN A 63 25.26 6.30 -6.76
CA ASN A 63 25.86 4.96 -6.66
C ASN A 63 24.80 3.85 -6.55
N ALA A 64 23.62 4.18 -6.01
CA ALA A 64 22.58 3.21 -5.68
C ALA A 64 21.44 3.16 -6.70
N ASN A 65 21.50 3.91 -7.80
CA ASN A 65 20.41 3.99 -8.81
C ASN A 65 19.02 4.33 -8.23
N PHE A 66 18.97 5.06 -7.09
CA PHE A 66 17.73 5.34 -6.37
C PHE A 66 16.63 5.91 -7.27
N GLY A 67 16.98 6.83 -8.18
CA GLY A 67 16.01 7.42 -9.13
C GLY A 67 15.30 6.37 -9.99
N ARG A 68 16.01 5.31 -10.41
CA ARG A 68 15.43 4.22 -11.17
C ARG A 68 14.50 3.35 -10.32
N TYR A 69 14.91 3.01 -9.11
CA TYR A 69 14.09 2.23 -8.18
C TYR A 69 12.83 2.99 -7.78
N LEU A 70 12.94 4.29 -7.57
CA LEU A 70 11.80 5.17 -7.32
C LEU A 70 10.83 5.16 -8.52
N PHE A 71 11.34 5.33 -9.73
CA PHE A 71 10.52 5.26 -10.94
C PHE A 71 9.81 3.90 -11.07
N ASN A 72 10.52 2.79 -10.89
CA ASN A 72 9.94 1.45 -10.95
C ASN A 72 8.82 1.29 -9.90
N THR A 73 9.06 1.73 -8.66
CA THR A 73 8.08 1.64 -7.57
C THR A 73 6.84 2.47 -7.87
N VAL A 74 7.02 3.71 -8.31
CA VAL A 74 5.90 4.60 -8.68
C VAL A 74 5.10 3.99 -9.84
N PHE A 75 5.78 3.52 -10.89
CA PHE A 75 5.15 2.89 -12.05
C PHE A 75 4.35 1.64 -11.66
N VAL A 76 4.96 0.72 -10.90
CA VAL A 76 4.30 -0.50 -10.42
C VAL A 76 3.10 -0.15 -9.53
N THR A 77 3.31 0.72 -8.55
CA THR A 77 2.29 1.09 -7.57
C THR A 77 1.07 1.74 -8.22
N ILE A 78 1.28 2.73 -9.09
CA ILE A 78 0.18 3.43 -9.76
C ILE A 78 -0.53 2.51 -10.73
N THR A 79 0.22 1.81 -11.60
CA THR A 79 -0.38 0.96 -12.63
C THR A 79 -1.13 -0.22 -12.01
N ALA A 80 -0.53 -0.91 -11.03
CA ALA A 80 -1.19 -2.01 -10.33
C ALA A 80 -2.44 -1.53 -9.57
N THR A 81 -2.40 -0.35 -8.94
CA THR A 81 -3.57 0.22 -8.25
C THR A 81 -4.70 0.51 -9.22
N ILE A 82 -4.44 1.13 -10.37
CA ILE A 82 -5.46 1.39 -11.39
C ILE A 82 -6.11 0.08 -11.86
N ILE A 83 -5.31 -0.92 -12.19
CA ILE A 83 -5.80 -2.23 -12.64
C ILE A 83 -6.61 -2.91 -11.52
N THR A 84 -6.11 -2.87 -10.28
CA THR A 84 -6.82 -3.41 -9.10
C THR A 84 -8.17 -2.75 -8.90
N LEU A 85 -8.26 -1.42 -9.01
CA LEU A 85 -9.53 -0.70 -8.88
C LEU A 85 -10.53 -1.12 -9.95
N ILE A 86 -10.09 -1.23 -11.21
CA ILE A 86 -10.95 -1.63 -12.32
C ILE A 86 -11.47 -3.06 -12.10
N ILE A 87 -10.55 -4.02 -11.91
CA ILE A 87 -10.91 -5.45 -11.80
C ILE A 87 -11.77 -5.71 -10.56
N ASN A 88 -11.36 -5.20 -9.40
CA ASN A 88 -12.07 -5.48 -8.15
C ASN A 88 -13.44 -4.79 -8.11
N THR A 89 -13.58 -3.62 -8.74
CA THR A 89 -14.86 -2.93 -8.80
C THR A 89 -15.82 -3.64 -9.72
N MET A 90 -15.38 -4.08 -10.90
CA MET A 90 -16.20 -4.84 -11.83
C MET A 90 -16.62 -6.19 -11.22
N ALA A 91 -15.68 -6.92 -10.62
CA ALA A 91 -15.96 -8.20 -9.98
C ALA A 91 -16.90 -8.04 -8.76
N GLY A 92 -16.63 -7.04 -7.90
CA GLY A 92 -17.47 -6.73 -6.74
C GLY A 92 -18.90 -6.32 -7.14
N TYR A 93 -19.05 -5.51 -8.18
CA TYR A 93 -20.36 -5.15 -8.73
C TYR A 93 -21.11 -6.36 -9.29
N ALA A 94 -20.43 -7.19 -10.10
CA ALA A 94 -21.04 -8.40 -10.64
C ALA A 94 -21.53 -9.35 -9.54
N LEU A 95 -20.71 -9.58 -8.52
CA LEU A 95 -21.05 -10.45 -7.38
C LEU A 95 -22.08 -9.84 -6.42
N ALA A 96 -22.28 -8.52 -6.43
CA ALA A 96 -23.24 -7.83 -5.58
C ALA A 96 -24.64 -7.77 -6.20
N LYS A 97 -24.73 -7.48 -7.52
CA LYS A 97 -25.98 -7.09 -8.18
C LYS A 97 -26.49 -8.08 -9.22
N TYR A 98 -25.65 -8.98 -9.73
CA TYR A 98 -26.10 -10.00 -10.67
C TYR A 98 -26.33 -11.33 -9.97
N ARG A 99 -27.53 -11.90 -10.18
CA ARG A 99 -27.91 -13.23 -9.70
C ARG A 99 -27.61 -14.27 -10.79
N PHE A 100 -26.51 -14.97 -10.65
CA PHE A 100 -26.14 -16.07 -11.53
C PHE A 100 -25.78 -17.33 -10.73
N ARG A 101 -25.96 -18.51 -11.37
CA ARG A 101 -25.64 -19.79 -10.74
C ARG A 101 -24.14 -19.85 -10.43
N GLY A 102 -23.78 -20.16 -9.16
CA GLY A 102 -22.39 -20.28 -8.72
C GLY A 102 -21.78 -18.99 -8.15
N SER A 103 -22.47 -17.84 -8.12
CA SER A 103 -21.92 -16.59 -7.57
C SER A 103 -21.40 -16.74 -6.13
N THR A 104 -22.14 -17.47 -5.28
CA THR A 104 -21.72 -17.76 -3.90
C THR A 104 -20.49 -18.67 -3.86
N ILE A 105 -20.42 -19.70 -4.72
CA ILE A 105 -19.27 -20.60 -4.80
C ILE A 105 -18.02 -19.83 -5.22
N ILE A 106 -18.13 -18.97 -6.22
CA ILE A 106 -17.02 -18.11 -6.67
C ILE A 106 -16.56 -17.20 -5.54
N LEU A 107 -17.48 -16.57 -4.80
CA LEU A 107 -17.13 -15.71 -3.67
C LEU A 107 -16.43 -16.51 -2.56
N VAL A 108 -16.97 -17.66 -2.17
CA VAL A 108 -16.36 -18.52 -1.15
C VAL A 108 -14.98 -19.00 -1.59
N PHE A 109 -14.82 -19.40 -2.84
CA PHE A 109 -13.53 -19.78 -3.41
C PHE A 109 -12.53 -18.62 -3.35
N PHE A 110 -12.94 -17.41 -3.74
CA PHE A 110 -12.11 -16.21 -3.64
C PHE A 110 -11.68 -15.94 -2.19
N LEU A 111 -12.61 -15.99 -1.24
CA LEU A 111 -12.31 -15.75 0.17
C LEU A 111 -11.45 -16.87 0.79
N SER A 112 -11.60 -18.11 0.34
CA SER A 112 -10.77 -19.22 0.83
C SER A 112 -9.29 -19.05 0.47
N THR A 113 -8.97 -18.34 -0.62
CA THR A 113 -7.57 -18.04 -0.98
C THR A 113 -6.87 -17.15 0.05
N LEU A 114 -7.62 -16.35 0.85
CA LEU A 114 -7.04 -15.55 1.94
C LEU A 114 -6.49 -16.40 3.09
N MET A 115 -6.91 -17.67 3.19
CA MET A 115 -6.41 -18.58 4.21
C MET A 115 -5.05 -19.21 3.85
N ILE A 116 -4.63 -19.08 2.60
CA ILE A 116 -3.36 -19.62 2.12
C ILE A 116 -2.29 -18.55 2.34
N PRO A 117 -1.24 -18.83 3.13
CA PRO A 117 -0.13 -17.91 3.31
C PRO A 117 0.62 -17.69 1.98
N LEU A 118 1.04 -16.45 1.73
CA LEU A 118 1.73 -16.07 0.49
C LEU A 118 2.99 -16.91 0.26
N GLU A 119 3.70 -17.24 1.34
CA GLU A 119 4.93 -18.02 1.32
C GLU A 119 4.71 -19.42 0.71
N ALA A 120 3.55 -20.04 0.97
CA ALA A 120 3.20 -21.33 0.38
C ALA A 120 2.92 -21.24 -1.13
N LEU A 121 2.54 -20.04 -1.62
CA LEU A 121 2.23 -19.80 -3.01
C LEU A 121 3.46 -19.35 -3.83
N MET A 122 4.58 -18.99 -3.19
CA MET A 122 5.75 -18.43 -3.86
C MET A 122 6.24 -19.28 -5.03
N ILE A 123 6.44 -20.57 -4.81
CA ILE A 123 6.94 -21.50 -5.85
C ILE A 123 5.92 -21.67 -6.98
N PRO A 124 4.64 -22.01 -6.72
CA PRO A 124 3.63 -22.08 -7.78
C PRO A 124 3.50 -20.78 -8.58
N MET A 125 3.50 -19.62 -7.91
CA MET A 125 3.41 -18.33 -8.58
C MET A 125 4.61 -18.03 -9.47
N PHE A 126 5.84 -18.38 -9.03
CA PHE A 126 7.04 -18.27 -9.84
C PHE A 126 6.95 -19.11 -11.12
N ILE A 127 6.46 -20.36 -11.01
CA ILE A 127 6.28 -21.25 -12.17
C ILE A 127 5.28 -20.63 -13.17
N VAL A 128 4.16 -20.10 -12.66
CA VAL A 128 3.16 -19.43 -13.50
C VAL A 128 3.74 -18.21 -14.20
N LEU A 129 4.47 -17.35 -13.47
CA LEU A 129 5.15 -16.18 -14.04
C LEU A 129 6.09 -16.55 -15.18
N LYS A 130 6.90 -17.58 -14.95
CA LYS A 130 7.87 -18.05 -15.95
C LYS A 130 7.17 -18.59 -17.20
N ASN A 131 6.12 -19.36 -17.02
CA ASN A 131 5.35 -19.93 -18.14
C ASN A 131 4.59 -18.86 -18.94
N LEU A 132 4.18 -17.77 -18.31
CA LEU A 132 3.53 -16.63 -18.95
C LEU A 132 4.53 -15.65 -19.60
N GLY A 133 5.84 -15.86 -19.44
CA GLY A 133 6.88 -14.94 -19.94
C GLY A 133 6.90 -13.60 -19.18
N LEU A 134 6.34 -13.54 -17.97
CA LEU A 134 6.26 -12.34 -17.13
C LEU A 134 7.40 -12.25 -16.11
N TYR A 135 8.16 -13.33 -15.91
CA TYR A 135 9.31 -13.34 -15.02
C TYR A 135 10.36 -12.31 -15.47
N ASN A 136 10.94 -11.63 -14.50
CA ASN A 136 11.93 -10.57 -14.71
C ASN A 136 11.39 -9.39 -15.53
N THR A 137 10.13 -9.00 -15.29
CA THR A 137 9.50 -7.81 -15.86
C THR A 137 8.69 -7.07 -14.80
N LEU A 138 8.51 -5.75 -14.96
CA LEU A 138 7.60 -4.97 -14.09
C LEU A 138 6.14 -5.42 -14.21
N TRP A 139 5.74 -5.96 -15.37
CA TRP A 139 4.41 -6.54 -15.56
C TRP A 139 4.19 -7.81 -14.74
N GLY A 140 5.25 -8.57 -14.49
CA GLY A 140 5.21 -9.72 -13.58
C GLY A 140 4.95 -9.32 -12.12
N VAL A 141 5.33 -8.10 -11.74
CA VAL A 141 4.97 -7.54 -10.43
C VAL A 141 3.54 -6.99 -10.40
N ILE A 142 3.07 -6.44 -11.52
CA ILE A 142 1.78 -5.72 -11.62
C ILE A 142 0.59 -6.68 -11.77
N ILE A 143 0.66 -7.62 -12.72
CA ILE A 143 -0.52 -8.35 -13.19
C ILE A 143 -1.01 -9.42 -12.19
N PRO A 144 -0.18 -10.33 -11.66
CA PRO A 144 -0.67 -11.43 -10.85
C PRO A 144 -1.43 -10.99 -9.58
N PRO A 145 -0.96 -9.98 -8.84
CA PRO A 145 -1.67 -9.52 -7.67
C PRO A 145 -2.71 -8.41 -7.96
N ALA A 146 -3.13 -8.21 -9.21
CA ALA A 146 -4.09 -7.15 -9.55
C ALA A 146 -5.52 -7.44 -9.06
N ALA A 147 -5.96 -8.70 -9.08
CA ALA A 147 -7.24 -9.11 -8.50
C ALA A 147 -7.05 -9.54 -7.05
N THR A 148 -7.49 -8.73 -6.10
CA THR A 148 -7.35 -9.02 -4.67
C THR A 148 -8.67 -9.52 -4.08
N PRO A 149 -8.70 -10.69 -3.41
CA PRO A 149 -9.91 -11.20 -2.76
C PRO A 149 -10.50 -10.21 -1.75
N THR A 150 -9.65 -9.56 -0.94
CA THR A 150 -10.06 -8.51 0.00
C THR A 150 -10.71 -7.32 -0.72
N GLY A 151 -10.13 -6.86 -1.84
CA GLY A 151 -10.67 -5.74 -2.60
C GLY A 151 -12.03 -6.06 -3.23
N VAL A 152 -12.18 -7.22 -3.85
CA VAL A 152 -13.46 -7.69 -4.40
C VAL A 152 -14.52 -7.78 -3.31
N PHE A 153 -14.18 -8.35 -2.15
CA PHE A 153 -15.08 -8.47 -1.02
C PHE A 153 -15.53 -7.12 -0.47
N LEU A 154 -14.61 -6.20 -0.22
CA LEU A 154 -14.92 -4.86 0.28
C LEU A 154 -15.83 -4.08 -0.66
N VAL A 155 -15.52 -4.10 -1.95
CA VAL A 155 -16.33 -3.44 -2.97
C VAL A 155 -17.73 -4.08 -3.06
N ARG A 156 -17.80 -5.41 -3.06
CA ARG A 156 -19.08 -6.13 -3.06
C ARG A 156 -19.93 -5.75 -1.85
N GLN A 157 -19.38 -5.78 -0.65
CA GLN A 157 -20.12 -5.43 0.57
C GLN A 157 -20.67 -4.00 0.53
N TYR A 158 -19.87 -3.06 0.03
CA TYR A 158 -20.31 -1.69 -0.13
C TYR A 158 -21.43 -1.56 -1.18
N ILE A 159 -21.27 -2.18 -2.35
CA ILE A 159 -22.26 -2.10 -3.44
C ILE A 159 -23.57 -2.80 -3.05
N MET A 160 -23.54 -3.82 -2.20
CA MET A 160 -24.75 -4.43 -1.65
C MET A 160 -25.62 -3.46 -0.85
N SER A 161 -25.05 -2.43 -0.25
CA SER A 161 -25.80 -1.40 0.48
C SER A 161 -26.51 -0.38 -0.44
N ILE A 162 -26.20 -0.36 -1.73
CA ILE A 162 -26.88 0.49 -2.71
C ILE A 162 -28.23 -0.16 -3.03
N PRO A 163 -29.38 0.56 -2.91
CA PRO A 163 -30.70 0.01 -3.20
C PRO A 163 -30.84 -0.50 -4.66
N ASP A 164 -31.47 -1.65 -4.85
CA ASP A 164 -31.66 -2.23 -6.18
C ASP A 164 -32.65 -1.40 -7.00
N GLU A 165 -33.59 -0.70 -6.36
CA GLU A 165 -34.59 0.20 -6.98
C GLU A 165 -33.89 1.30 -7.82
N MET A 166 -32.72 1.76 -7.45
CA MET A 166 -31.95 2.74 -8.23
C MET A 166 -31.48 2.16 -9.56
N ILE A 167 -31.11 0.87 -9.57
CA ILE A 167 -30.67 0.17 -10.77
C ILE A 167 -31.87 -0.13 -11.66
N GLU A 168 -32.99 -0.54 -11.07
CA GLU A 168 -34.25 -0.83 -11.78
C GLU A 168 -34.78 0.45 -12.43
N ALA A 169 -34.82 1.57 -11.73
CA ALA A 169 -35.22 2.86 -12.28
C ALA A 169 -34.35 3.25 -13.50
N ALA A 170 -33.02 3.12 -13.38
CA ALA A 170 -32.14 3.41 -14.50
C ALA A 170 -32.33 2.48 -15.70
N LYS A 171 -32.75 1.21 -15.49
CA LYS A 171 -33.11 0.29 -16.57
C LYS A 171 -34.43 0.69 -17.25
N ILE A 172 -35.42 1.14 -16.48
CA ILE A 172 -36.70 1.69 -17.02
C ILE A 172 -36.42 2.91 -17.90
N ASP A 173 -35.43 3.77 -17.49
CA ASP A 173 -34.98 4.93 -18.27
C ASP A 173 -34.13 4.53 -19.51
N GLY A 174 -33.98 3.24 -19.81
CA GLY A 174 -33.28 2.73 -21.00
C GLY A 174 -31.75 2.77 -20.86
N ALA A 175 -31.19 2.84 -19.65
CA ALA A 175 -29.75 2.78 -19.46
C ALA A 175 -29.22 1.34 -19.64
N SER A 176 -28.18 1.17 -20.45
CA SER A 176 -27.45 -0.10 -20.55
C SER A 176 -26.70 -0.43 -19.25
N ASP A 177 -26.41 -1.71 -19.00
CA ASP A 177 -25.67 -2.14 -17.81
C ASP A 177 -24.33 -1.43 -17.64
N TRP A 178 -23.62 -1.17 -18.74
CA TRP A 178 -22.38 -0.41 -18.72
C TRP A 178 -22.60 1.06 -18.32
N LYS A 179 -23.68 1.68 -18.81
CA LYS A 179 -24.05 3.06 -18.45
C LYS A 179 -24.43 3.15 -16.97
N ILE A 180 -25.14 2.16 -16.44
CA ILE A 180 -25.47 2.03 -15.01
C ILE A 180 -24.19 1.89 -14.20
N PHE A 181 -23.27 0.99 -14.58
CA PHE A 181 -22.01 0.81 -13.90
C PHE A 181 -21.21 2.12 -13.81
N VAL A 182 -20.98 2.79 -14.96
CA VAL A 182 -20.11 3.97 -15.02
C VAL A 182 -20.77 5.21 -14.43
N ARG A 183 -22.07 5.45 -14.68
CA ARG A 183 -22.76 6.70 -14.30
C ARG A 183 -23.50 6.64 -12.97
N LEU A 184 -23.85 5.47 -12.49
CA LEU A 184 -24.57 5.30 -11.22
C LEU A 184 -23.68 4.64 -10.17
N ILE A 185 -23.18 3.43 -10.45
CA ILE A 185 -22.45 2.63 -9.45
C ILE A 185 -21.08 3.23 -9.09
N LEU A 186 -20.24 3.56 -10.07
CA LEU A 186 -18.91 4.13 -9.81
C LEU A 186 -18.97 5.43 -9.00
N PRO A 187 -19.86 6.41 -9.30
CA PRO A 187 -19.99 7.61 -8.47
C PRO A 187 -20.46 7.32 -7.04
N LEU A 188 -21.40 6.39 -6.84
CA LEU A 188 -21.88 6.00 -5.52
C LEU A 188 -20.81 5.20 -4.75
N ALA A 189 -19.98 4.43 -5.44
CA ALA A 189 -18.91 3.65 -4.84
C ALA A 189 -17.63 4.46 -4.52
N LYS A 190 -17.57 5.77 -4.82
CA LYS A 190 -16.39 6.62 -4.53
C LYS A 190 -15.79 6.44 -3.14
N PRO A 191 -16.55 6.32 -2.04
CA PRO A 191 -15.96 6.17 -0.72
C PRO A 191 -15.16 4.86 -0.57
N ILE A 192 -15.72 3.74 -1.06
CA ILE A 192 -15.01 2.46 -0.98
C ILE A 192 -13.83 2.39 -1.97
N LEU A 193 -13.96 3.02 -3.14
CA LEU A 193 -12.88 3.11 -4.11
C LEU A 193 -11.71 3.93 -3.56
N ALA A 194 -11.98 5.02 -2.84
CA ALA A 194 -10.93 5.78 -2.16
C ALA A 194 -10.21 4.94 -1.10
N THR A 195 -10.95 4.17 -0.31
CA THR A 195 -10.38 3.24 0.68
C THR A 195 -9.51 2.16 0.01
N LEU A 196 -10.02 1.53 -1.05
CA LEU A 196 -9.28 0.52 -1.80
C LEU A 196 -8.02 1.10 -2.48
N THR A 197 -8.10 2.35 -2.96
CA THR A 197 -6.95 3.07 -3.52
C THR A 197 -5.84 3.21 -2.48
N ILE A 198 -6.18 3.67 -1.27
CA ILE A 198 -5.19 3.85 -0.19
C ILE A 198 -4.53 2.52 0.16
N PHE A 199 -5.32 1.46 0.39
CA PHE A 199 -4.78 0.14 0.69
C PHE A 199 -3.91 -0.40 -0.44
N SER A 200 -4.35 -0.28 -1.69
CA SER A 200 -3.58 -0.74 -2.84
C SER A 200 -2.25 0.01 -2.96
N LEU A 201 -2.26 1.35 -2.83
CA LEU A 201 -1.03 2.16 -2.86
C LEU A 201 -0.07 1.74 -1.75
N MET A 202 -0.56 1.59 -0.50
CA MET A 202 0.28 1.20 0.64
C MET A 202 0.87 -0.20 0.46
N TRP A 203 0.05 -1.18 0.10
CA TRP A 203 0.52 -2.56 -0.08
C TRP A 203 1.54 -2.68 -1.20
N ARG A 204 1.33 -2.00 -2.33
CA ARG A 204 2.26 -2.04 -3.46
C ARG A 204 3.56 -1.30 -3.19
N TRP A 205 3.47 -0.19 -2.45
CA TRP A 205 4.65 0.60 -2.11
C TRP A 205 5.59 -0.16 -1.19
N GLN A 206 5.05 -0.89 -0.22
CA GLN A 206 5.79 -1.63 0.81
C GLN A 206 6.04 -3.11 0.43
N ASP A 207 5.66 -3.52 -0.78
CA ASP A 207 5.81 -4.91 -1.20
C ASP A 207 7.28 -5.22 -1.50
N TYR A 208 7.81 -6.15 -0.72
CA TYR A 208 9.15 -6.70 -0.90
C TYR A 208 9.12 -8.13 -1.43
N ILE A 209 8.23 -8.97 -0.87
CA ILE A 209 8.25 -10.42 -1.11
C ILE A 209 7.89 -10.75 -2.56
N TRP A 210 6.86 -10.11 -3.12
CA TRP A 210 6.45 -10.41 -4.48
C TRP A 210 7.46 -9.93 -5.53
N PRO A 211 8.01 -8.70 -5.47
CA PRO A 211 9.11 -8.29 -6.32
C PRO A 211 10.34 -9.20 -6.23
N LEU A 212 10.68 -9.70 -5.04
CA LEU A 212 11.80 -10.63 -4.84
C LEU A 212 11.64 -11.92 -5.64
N ILE A 213 10.40 -12.42 -5.79
CA ILE A 213 10.09 -13.61 -6.57
C ILE A 213 10.06 -13.30 -8.06
N ALA A 214 9.54 -12.13 -8.44
CA ALA A 214 9.22 -11.78 -9.82
C ALA A 214 10.39 -11.20 -10.59
N ILE A 215 11.40 -10.63 -9.92
CA ILE A 215 12.51 -9.87 -10.53
C ILE A 215 13.86 -10.46 -10.15
N SER A 216 14.76 -10.55 -11.13
CA SER A 216 16.18 -10.91 -10.92
C SER A 216 17.15 -9.82 -11.39
N ASP A 217 16.74 -8.96 -12.33
CA ASP A 217 17.56 -7.85 -12.83
C ASP A 217 17.47 -6.66 -11.87
N SER A 218 18.61 -6.23 -11.34
CA SER A 218 18.70 -5.07 -10.44
C SER A 218 18.14 -3.78 -11.05
N ASN A 219 18.16 -3.62 -12.35
CA ASN A 219 17.58 -2.46 -13.03
C ASN A 219 16.04 -2.38 -12.90
N LEU A 220 15.39 -3.49 -12.56
CA LEU A 220 13.94 -3.57 -12.38
C LEU A 220 13.51 -3.55 -10.92
N TYR A 221 14.46 -3.47 -9.98
CA TYR A 221 14.13 -3.49 -8.55
C TYR A 221 13.19 -2.35 -8.18
N THR A 222 12.25 -2.67 -7.27
CA THR A 222 11.48 -1.68 -6.52
C THR A 222 12.31 -1.15 -5.34
N LEU A 223 11.89 -0.04 -4.73
CA LEU A 223 12.62 0.57 -3.61
C LEU A 223 12.81 -0.40 -2.45
N GLU A 224 11.76 -1.11 -2.03
CA GLU A 224 11.83 -2.07 -0.92
C GLU A 224 12.79 -3.23 -1.24
N LEU A 225 12.74 -3.75 -2.46
CA LEU A 225 13.67 -4.79 -2.92
C LEU A 225 15.11 -4.27 -2.98
N ALA A 226 15.31 -3.05 -3.45
CA ALA A 226 16.62 -2.42 -3.50
C ALA A 226 17.18 -2.17 -2.09
N LEU A 227 16.38 -1.64 -1.16
CA LEU A 227 16.78 -1.42 0.24
C LEU A 227 17.24 -2.72 0.89
N ALA A 228 16.52 -3.82 0.69
CA ALA A 228 16.91 -5.12 1.23
C ALA A 228 18.24 -5.62 0.68
N ASN A 229 18.55 -5.34 -0.58
CA ASN A 229 19.82 -5.74 -1.21
C ASN A 229 21.00 -4.85 -0.80
N PHE A 230 20.78 -3.67 -0.19
CA PHE A 230 21.84 -2.87 0.42
C PHE A 230 22.43 -3.50 1.67
N VAL A 231 21.69 -4.40 2.30
CA VAL A 231 22.21 -5.24 3.38
C VAL A 231 22.96 -6.40 2.73
N GLY A 232 24.19 -6.15 2.27
CA GLY A 232 25.04 -7.16 1.67
C GLY A 232 25.50 -8.21 2.70
N GLU A 233 25.99 -9.34 2.20
CA GLU A 233 26.37 -10.49 3.02
C GLU A 233 27.54 -10.17 3.98
N TYR A 234 28.41 -9.21 3.63
CA TYR A 234 29.64 -8.90 4.39
C TYR A 234 29.77 -7.44 4.82
N SER A 235 29.01 -6.52 4.27
CA SER A 235 29.05 -5.11 4.63
C SER A 235 27.76 -4.40 4.28
N VAL A 236 27.37 -3.44 5.12
CA VAL A 236 26.22 -2.56 4.90
C VAL A 236 26.72 -1.14 4.80
N ASP A 237 26.43 -0.46 3.71
CA ASP A 237 26.63 0.98 3.62
C ASP A 237 25.44 1.70 4.25
N TRP A 238 25.53 1.93 5.55
CA TRP A 238 24.45 2.49 6.37
C TRP A 238 24.07 3.92 5.98
N GLY A 239 25.01 4.72 5.52
CA GLY A 239 24.72 6.12 5.15
C GLY A 239 23.68 6.22 4.02
N PRO A 240 23.99 5.73 2.81
CA PRO A 240 23.02 5.69 1.69
C PRO A 240 21.76 4.90 2.01
N LEU A 241 21.85 3.79 2.75
CA LEU A 241 20.69 2.99 3.16
C LEU A 241 19.70 3.83 3.99
N LEU A 242 20.17 4.54 5.01
CA LEU A 242 19.33 5.40 5.83
C LEU A 242 18.76 6.57 5.04
N ALA A 243 19.53 7.16 4.12
CA ALA A 243 19.06 8.22 3.24
C ALA A 243 17.94 7.70 2.30
N MET A 244 18.10 6.52 1.69
CA MET A 244 17.07 5.87 0.87
C MET A 244 15.83 5.56 1.69
N ALA A 245 15.98 5.04 2.91
CA ALA A 245 14.84 4.77 3.79
C ALA A 245 14.03 6.04 4.09
N VAL A 246 14.70 7.17 4.39
CA VAL A 246 14.01 8.47 4.57
C VAL A 246 13.28 8.91 3.31
N LEU A 247 13.94 8.84 2.14
CA LEU A 247 13.33 9.21 0.87
C LEU A 247 12.12 8.34 0.52
N THR A 248 12.16 7.06 0.85
CA THR A 248 11.06 6.11 0.63
C THR A 248 9.83 6.42 1.50
N MET A 249 10.03 6.99 2.69
CA MET A 249 8.92 7.40 3.57
C MET A 249 8.15 8.62 3.03
N ILE A 250 8.80 9.53 2.29
CA ILE A 250 8.19 10.80 1.87
C ILE A 250 6.91 10.60 1.04
N PRO A 251 6.90 9.80 -0.04
CA PRO A 251 5.68 9.57 -0.82
C PRO A 251 4.58 8.89 0.01
N LEU A 252 4.94 7.96 0.89
CA LEU A 252 3.97 7.25 1.73
C LEU A 252 3.30 8.21 2.72
N ILE A 253 4.08 9.06 3.40
CA ILE A 253 3.56 10.10 4.29
C ILE A 253 2.68 11.07 3.51
N THR A 254 3.10 11.47 2.31
CA THR A 254 2.33 12.38 1.45
C THR A 254 0.97 11.78 1.08
N VAL A 255 0.94 10.52 0.64
CA VAL A 255 -0.31 9.80 0.35
C VAL A 255 -1.19 9.74 1.60
N PHE A 256 -0.63 9.37 2.75
CA PHE A 256 -1.38 9.33 4.01
C PHE A 256 -2.00 10.68 4.37
N LEU A 257 -1.22 11.77 4.32
CA LEU A 257 -1.71 13.12 4.65
C LEU A 257 -2.81 13.59 3.70
N LEU A 258 -2.71 13.28 2.41
CA LEU A 258 -3.75 13.63 1.42
C LEU A 258 -5.04 12.85 1.63
N PHE A 259 -4.95 11.59 2.04
CA PHE A 259 -6.09 10.69 2.10
C PHE A 259 -6.58 10.37 3.54
N GLN A 260 -5.94 10.89 4.60
CA GLN A 260 -6.25 10.59 6.01
C GLN A 260 -7.74 10.77 6.37
N ARG A 261 -8.42 11.75 5.80
CA ARG A 261 -9.86 11.99 6.02
C ARG A 261 -10.75 10.83 5.55
N PHE A 262 -10.34 10.13 4.50
CA PHE A 262 -11.07 8.97 3.98
C PHE A 262 -10.78 7.72 4.82
N PHE A 263 -9.54 7.62 5.34
CA PHE A 263 -9.13 6.55 6.24
C PHE A 263 -9.94 6.55 7.54
N ILE A 264 -10.07 7.72 8.17
CA ILE A 264 -10.84 7.89 9.41
C ILE A 264 -12.32 7.54 9.20
N ARG A 265 -12.92 7.96 8.09
CA ARG A 265 -14.32 7.63 7.76
C ARG A 265 -14.52 6.14 7.47
N GLY A 266 -13.60 5.50 6.76
CA GLY A 266 -13.67 4.07 6.44
C GLY A 266 -13.62 3.19 7.70
N ILE A 267 -12.74 3.50 8.65
CA ILE A 267 -12.63 2.77 9.92
C ILE A 267 -13.89 2.96 10.78
N MET A 268 -14.43 4.18 10.85
CA MET A 268 -15.66 4.43 11.62
C MET A 268 -16.88 3.68 11.09
N MET A 269 -16.99 3.50 9.77
CA MET A 269 -18.09 2.72 9.16
C MET A 269 -17.99 1.21 9.45
N SER A 270 -16.78 0.69 9.66
CA SER A 270 -16.59 -0.72 10.04
C SER A 270 -16.79 -0.97 11.54
N GLY A 271 -16.68 0.06 12.38
CA GLY A 271 -16.82 -0.02 13.84
C GLY A 271 -18.21 0.31 14.40
N MET A 272 -19.11 0.88 13.59
CA MET A 272 -20.48 1.16 14.01
C MET A 272 -21.42 0.04 13.50
N LYS A 273 -21.34 -1.11 14.15
CA LYS A 273 -22.42 -2.07 14.26
C LYS A 273 -22.93 -1.98 15.69
N ASP A 274 -23.91 -1.11 15.93
CA ASP A 274 -24.90 -1.22 16.99
C ASP A 274 -26.16 -0.52 16.51
#